data_816fe228453e5a61ce6911f590a9cc02
#
_entry.id   816fe228453e5a61ce6911f590a9cc02
#
_cell.length_a   1.000
_cell.length_b   1.000
_cell.length_c   1.000
_cell.angle_alpha   90.00
_cell.angle_beta   90.00
_cell.angle_gamma   90.00
#
_symmetry.space_group_name_H-M   'P 1'
#
loop_
_entity.id
_entity.type
_entity.pdbx_description
1 polymer ?
#
loop_
_entity_poly.entity_id
_entity_poly.type
_entity_poly.pdbx_seq_one_letter_code
_entity_poly.pdbx_strand_id
1 'polypeptide(L)'
;GYKQINNELENMTRYLELQNQIKSVKEIIPVSYIARNYFGKSAAWLQQRLYGYKVRGKVYTLNEKDIKTLNLALQDISKKIGSLTIAL
;
A
#
# COMPACT_ATOMS: atom_id res chain seq x y z
N GLY A 1 -18.21 8.12 20.20
CA GLY A 1 -17.56 8.32 21.47
C GLY A 1 -16.12 8.78 21.32
N TYR A 2 -15.49 9.00 22.42
CA TYR A 2 -14.12 9.49 22.47
C TYR A 2 -13.14 8.56 21.75
N LYS A 3 -13.28 7.26 21.99
CA LYS A 3 -12.43 6.27 21.33
C LYS A 3 -12.61 6.25 19.82
N GLN A 4 -13.83 6.46 19.35
CA GLN A 4 -14.14 6.48 17.93
C GLN A 4 -13.44 7.65 17.23
N ILE A 5 -13.44 8.82 17.88
CA ILE A 5 -12.77 10.01 17.34
C ILE A 5 -11.27 9.76 17.23
N ASN A 6 -10.66 9.16 18.24
CA ASN A 6 -9.23 8.84 18.22
C ASN A 6 -8.90 7.86 17.10
N ASN A 7 -9.73 6.83 16.87
CA ASN A 7 -9.53 5.87 15.79
C ASN A 7 -9.58 6.53 14.41
N GLU A 8 -10.51 7.47 14.22
CA GLU A 8 -10.61 8.20 12.97
C GLU A 8 -9.38 9.06 12.72
N LEU A 9 -8.88 9.73 13.75
CA LEU A 9 -7.66 10.53 13.64
C LEU A 9 -6.45 9.66 13.34
N GLU A 10 -6.32 8.51 13.99
CA GLU A 10 -5.23 7.58 13.72
C GLU A 10 -5.26 7.07 12.28
N ASN A 11 -6.44 6.70 11.79
CA ASN A 11 -6.59 6.22 10.42
C ASN A 11 -6.22 7.30 9.40
N MET A 12 -6.64 8.53 9.66
CA MET A 12 -6.32 9.65 8.78
C MET A 12 -4.83 9.96 8.77
N THR A 13 -4.19 9.94 9.93
CA THR A 13 -2.74 10.15 10.04
C THR A 13 -1.98 9.05 9.31
N ARG A 14 -2.40 7.79 9.50
CA ARG A 14 -1.79 6.64 8.82
C ARG A 14 -1.91 6.75 7.30
N TYR A 15 -3.08 7.14 6.83
CA TYR A 15 -3.34 7.35 5.41
C TYR A 15 -2.41 8.42 4.83
N LEU A 16 -2.27 9.56 5.50
CA LEU A 16 -1.44 10.66 5.02
C LEU A 16 0.04 10.28 5.02
N GLU A 17 0.49 9.56 6.05
CA GLU A 17 1.87 9.07 6.11
C GLU A 17 2.15 8.09 4.97
N LEU A 18 1.22 7.17 4.71
CA LEU A 18 1.35 6.22 3.60
C LEU A 18 1.45 6.95 2.27
N GLN A 19 0.60 7.95 2.04
CA GLN A 19 0.63 8.73 0.81
C GLN A 19 1.97 9.43 0.61
N ASN A 20 2.52 10.01 1.67
CA ASN A 20 3.82 10.67 1.61
C ASN A 20 4.94 9.69 1.27
N GLN A 21 4.96 8.54 1.91
CA GLN A 21 6.01 7.54 1.71
C GLN A 21 5.93 6.91 0.32
N ILE A 22 4.70 6.68 -0.16
CA ILE A 22 4.46 6.05 -1.47
C ILE A 22 4.79 7.00 -2.62
N LYS A 23 4.69 8.30 -2.40
CA LYS A 23 4.80 9.31 -3.45
C LYS A 23 6.08 9.18 -4.29
N SER A 24 7.20 8.90 -3.65
CA SER A 24 8.49 8.82 -4.33
C SER A 24 8.65 7.55 -5.17
N VAL A 25 7.88 6.50 -4.87
CA VAL A 25 8.00 5.20 -5.56
C VAL A 25 6.72 4.82 -6.30
N LYS A 26 5.77 5.73 -6.38
CA LYS A 26 4.44 5.46 -6.94
C LYS A 26 4.50 4.84 -8.34
N GLU A 27 5.38 5.33 -9.18
CA GLU A 27 5.48 4.88 -10.57
C GLU A 27 6.20 3.55 -10.74
N ILE A 28 6.97 3.12 -9.73
CA ILE A 28 7.76 1.91 -9.84
C ILE A 28 7.21 0.73 -9.05
N ILE A 29 6.16 0.93 -8.27
CA ILE A 29 5.54 -0.15 -7.49
C ILE A 29 4.73 -1.05 -8.42
N PRO A 30 5.01 -2.38 -8.44
CA PRO A 30 4.23 -3.30 -9.26
C PRO A 30 2.92 -3.67 -8.57
N VAL A 31 1.95 -2.77 -8.63
CA VAL A 31 0.70 -2.86 -7.87
C VAL A 31 -0.08 -4.14 -8.18
N SER A 32 -0.20 -4.50 -9.47
CA SER A 32 -0.94 -5.70 -9.87
C SER A 32 -0.32 -6.97 -9.30
N TYR A 33 1.00 -7.05 -9.35
CA TYR A 33 1.74 -8.20 -8.83
C TYR A 33 1.54 -8.32 -7.31
N ILE A 34 1.69 -7.21 -6.59
CA ILE A 34 1.54 -7.18 -5.14
C ILE A 34 0.11 -7.53 -4.73
N ALA A 35 -0.88 -6.94 -5.39
CA ALA A 35 -2.27 -7.20 -5.06
C ALA A 35 -2.60 -8.68 -5.18
N ARG A 36 -2.21 -9.30 -6.29
CA ARG A 36 -2.53 -10.70 -6.53
C ARG A 36 -1.74 -11.67 -5.67
N ASN A 37 -0.46 -11.43 -5.49
CA ASN A 37 0.43 -12.41 -4.85
C ASN A 37 0.54 -12.25 -3.34
N TYR A 38 0.26 -11.08 -2.80
CA TYR A 38 0.40 -10.81 -1.36
C TYR A 38 -0.92 -10.55 -0.67
N PHE A 39 -1.89 -10.00 -1.38
CA PHE A 39 -3.20 -9.65 -0.79
C PHE A 39 -4.33 -10.56 -1.25
N GLY A 40 -4.17 -11.25 -2.37
CA GLY A 40 -5.27 -12.00 -2.97
C GLY A 40 -6.40 -11.10 -3.44
N LYS A 41 -6.07 -9.90 -3.88
CA LYS A 41 -7.03 -8.89 -4.30
C LYS A 41 -6.72 -8.41 -5.71
N SER A 42 -7.64 -7.60 -6.27
CA SER A 42 -7.44 -6.99 -7.57
C SER A 42 -6.46 -5.80 -7.50
N ALA A 43 -5.89 -5.45 -8.63
CA ALA A 43 -5.04 -4.25 -8.71
C ALA A 43 -5.82 -3.00 -8.30
N ALA A 44 -7.09 -2.89 -8.70
CA ALA A 44 -7.93 -1.74 -8.35
C ALA A 44 -8.10 -1.62 -6.84
N TRP A 45 -8.29 -2.74 -6.14
CA TRP A 45 -8.41 -2.74 -4.69
C TRP A 45 -7.19 -2.08 -4.04
N LEU A 46 -6.00 -2.46 -4.48
CA LEU A 46 -4.77 -1.92 -3.91
C LEU A 46 -4.52 -0.48 -4.33
N GLN A 47 -4.77 -0.15 -5.60
CA GLN A 47 -4.60 1.21 -6.12
C GLN A 47 -5.45 2.21 -5.34
N GLN A 48 -6.70 1.84 -5.05
CA GLN A 48 -7.60 2.71 -4.30
C GLN A 48 -7.02 3.06 -2.92
N ARG A 49 -6.38 2.08 -2.28
CA ARG A 49 -5.83 2.24 -0.94
C ARG A 49 -4.47 2.90 -0.91
N LEU A 50 -3.66 2.65 -1.93
CA LEU A 50 -2.32 3.25 -2.02
C LEU A 50 -2.37 4.70 -2.50
N TYR A 51 -3.24 5.00 -3.47
CA TYR A 51 -3.23 6.29 -4.15
C TYR A 51 -4.37 7.20 -3.72
N GLY A 52 -5.22 6.73 -2.81
CA GLY A 52 -6.29 7.55 -2.26
C GLY A 52 -7.40 7.86 -3.22
N TYR A 53 -7.64 7.01 -4.21
CA TYR A 53 -8.75 7.22 -5.12
C TYR A 53 -10.08 7.09 -4.38
N LYS A 54 -10.97 8.05 -4.61
CA LYS A 54 -12.31 8.02 -4.02
C LYS A 54 -13.16 6.99 -4.75
N VAL A 55 -13.86 6.17 -3.97
CA VAL A 55 -14.84 5.21 -4.48
C VAL A 55 -16.17 5.54 -3.84
N ARG A 56 -17.14 5.96 -4.63
CA ARG A 56 -18.45 6.39 -4.13
C ARG A 56 -18.33 7.47 -3.03
N GLY A 57 -17.42 8.41 -3.22
CA GLY A 57 -17.18 9.50 -2.28
C GLY A 57 -16.38 9.12 -1.05
N LYS A 58 -15.89 7.90 -0.96
CA LYS A 58 -15.12 7.42 0.19
C LYS A 58 -13.67 7.13 -0.20
N VAL A 59 -12.77 7.41 0.73
CA VAL A 59 -11.35 7.05 0.62
C VAL A 59 -11.12 5.83 1.52
N TYR A 60 -10.53 4.79 0.95
CA TYR A 60 -10.18 3.59 1.69
C TYR A 60 -8.70 3.61 2.05
N THR A 61 -8.39 3.05 3.20
CA THR A 61 -7.00 2.99 3.69
C THR A 61 -6.61 1.54 3.95
N LEU A 62 -5.30 1.30 4.04
CA LEU A 62 -4.79 0.02 4.49
C LEU A 62 -4.79 -0.01 6.02
N ASN A 63 -5.25 -1.13 6.59
CA ASN A 63 -5.15 -1.31 8.03
C ASN A 63 -3.71 -1.72 8.41
N GLU A 64 -3.47 -1.88 9.70
CA GLU A 64 -2.13 -2.22 10.18
C GLU A 64 -1.61 -3.54 9.61
N LYS A 65 -2.48 -4.55 9.53
CA LYS A 65 -2.13 -5.84 8.94
C LYS A 65 -1.77 -5.70 7.47
N ASP A 66 -2.52 -4.90 6.73
CA ASP A 66 -2.28 -4.67 5.31
C ASP A 66 -0.95 -3.94 5.09
N ILE A 67 -0.61 -3.00 5.97
CA ILE A 67 0.66 -2.28 5.89
C ILE A 67 1.83 -3.23 6.11
N LYS A 68 1.71 -4.15 7.04
CA LYS A 68 2.74 -5.18 7.26
C LYS A 68 2.91 -6.06 6.03
N THR A 69 1.81 -6.45 5.40
CA THR A 69 1.85 -7.24 4.17
C THR A 69 2.51 -6.46 3.03
N LEU A 70 2.18 -5.19 2.90
CA LEU A 70 2.79 -4.33 1.88
C LEU A 70 4.29 -4.21 2.10
N ASN A 71 4.72 -4.00 3.34
CA ASN A 71 6.15 -3.92 3.66
C ASN A 71 6.88 -5.20 3.30
N LEU A 72 6.27 -6.35 3.61
CA LEU A 72 6.83 -7.65 3.26
C LEU A 72 6.98 -7.78 1.75
N ALA A 73 5.94 -7.41 1.01
CA ALA A 73 5.95 -7.47 -0.46
C ALA A 73 7.08 -6.61 -1.04
N LEU A 74 7.20 -5.38 -0.56
CA LEU A 74 8.22 -4.46 -1.07
C LEU A 74 9.62 -4.97 -0.77
N GLN A 75 9.85 -5.55 0.40
CA GLN A 75 11.14 -6.11 0.76
C GLN A 75 11.47 -7.36 -0.07
N ASP A 76 10.51 -8.24 -0.28
CA ASP A 76 10.69 -9.43 -1.11
C ASP A 76 11.06 -9.04 -2.54
N ILE A 77 10.32 -8.11 -3.11
CA ILE A 77 10.55 -7.64 -4.48
C ILE A 77 11.92 -6.96 -4.58
N SER A 78 12.26 -6.14 -3.61
CA SER A 78 13.55 -5.46 -3.56
C SER A 78 14.70 -6.47 -3.56
N LYS A 79 14.60 -7.53 -2.77
CA LYS A 79 15.62 -8.58 -2.73
C LYS A 79 15.73 -9.32 -4.05
N LYS A 80 14.61 -9.68 -4.66
CA LYS A 80 14.59 -10.37 -5.94
C LYS A 80 15.23 -9.53 -7.04
N ILE A 81 14.89 -8.27 -7.11
CA ILE A 81 15.45 -7.35 -8.12
C ILE A 81 16.91 -7.06 -7.81
N GLY A 82 17.23 -6.78 -6.54
CA GLY A 82 18.58 -6.42 -6.14
C GLY A 82 19.60 -7.55 -6.29
N SER A 83 19.15 -8.81 -6.24
CA SER A 83 20.02 -9.97 -6.42
C SER A 83 20.17 -10.38 -7.87
N LEU A 84 19.39 -9.80 -8.77
CA LEU A 84 19.44 -10.15 -10.19
C LEU A 84 20.63 -9.49 -10.86
N THR A 85 21.44 -10.29 -11.53
CA THR A 85 22.51 -9.80 -12.42
C THR A 85 22.30 -10.46 -13.78
N ILE A 86 22.14 -9.64 -14.79
CA ILE A 86 21.91 -10.13 -16.13
C ILE A 86 23.27 -10.38 -16.80
N ALA A 87 23.47 -11.60 -17.28
CA ALA A 87 24.71 -11.97 -17.98
C ALA A 87 24.76 -11.27 -19.34
N LEU A 88 25.95 -10.75 -19.68
CA LEU A 88 26.20 -10.11 -20.99
C LEU A 88 26.64 -11.16 -22.04
#